data_4e2ba746f851eb123adc3b60d59085e8
#
_entry.id   4e2ba746f851eb123adc3b60d59085e8
#
_cell.length_a   1.000
_cell.length_b   1.000
_cell.length_c   1.000
_cell.angle_alpha   90.00
_cell.angle_beta   90.00
_cell.angle_gamma   90.00
#
_symmetry.space_group_name_H-M   'P 1'
#
loop_
_entity.id
_entity.type
_entity.pdbx_description
1 polymer ?
#
loop_
_entity_poly.entity_id
_entity_poly.type
_entity_poly.pdbx_seq_one_letter_code
_entity_poly.pdbx_strand_id
1 'polypeptide(L)'
;HIPGSHNIENILTVIALTYALGVPVETIHRIISEFHGVEHRLERVKTIDGVTFYNDSKATNVDSVVKALESFKQSVILLAGGHDKMTPLEDFMQLVKDHTKAVIFMGEAADRFEAAAKEAGVQPIYRASSMKDAVEQGYKLADQGDIVLLSPACSSFDWYSCFEERGDDFKNCVHMLQEGRHH
;
A
#
# COMPACT_ATOMS: atom_id res chain seq x y z
N HIS A 1 6.59 0.62 -15.28
CA HIS A 1 6.81 -0.29 -14.15
C HIS A 1 6.12 0.18 -12.84
N ILE A 2 5.51 1.37 -12.81
CA ILE A 2 4.86 1.96 -11.63
C ILE A 2 3.34 1.88 -11.83
N PRO A 3 2.56 1.27 -10.91
CA PRO A 3 1.12 1.20 -11.03
C PRO A 3 0.45 2.58 -10.86
N GLY A 4 -0.75 2.74 -11.46
CA GLY A 4 -1.60 3.90 -11.28
C GLY A 4 -1.54 4.94 -12.41
N SER A 5 -2.72 5.41 -12.84
CA SER A 5 -2.87 6.44 -13.89
C SER A 5 -2.26 7.78 -13.48
N HIS A 6 -2.33 8.13 -12.20
CA HIS A 6 -1.71 9.35 -11.64
C HIS A 6 -0.18 9.39 -11.83
N ASN A 7 0.49 8.23 -11.90
CA ASN A 7 1.92 8.18 -12.20
C ASN A 7 2.21 8.49 -13.66
N ILE A 8 1.30 8.16 -14.58
CA ILE A 8 1.42 8.57 -15.99
C ILE A 8 1.34 10.11 -16.09
N GLU A 9 0.40 10.73 -15.39
CA GLU A 9 0.26 12.21 -15.35
C GLU A 9 1.52 12.87 -14.78
N ASN A 10 2.08 12.32 -13.69
CA ASN A 10 3.33 12.79 -13.11
C ASN A 10 4.50 12.67 -14.10
N ILE A 11 4.62 11.54 -14.80
CA ILE A 11 5.66 11.32 -15.82
C ILE A 11 5.49 12.30 -16.97
N LEU A 12 4.28 12.50 -17.48
CA LEU A 12 4.01 13.47 -18.56
C LEU A 12 4.38 14.90 -18.14
N THR A 13 4.10 15.27 -16.90
CA THR A 13 4.48 16.56 -16.34
C THR A 13 6.01 16.73 -16.29
N VAL A 14 6.72 15.68 -15.82
CA VAL A 14 8.20 15.68 -15.79
C VAL A 14 8.76 15.77 -17.21
N ILE A 15 8.22 15.03 -18.19
CA ILE A 15 8.63 15.10 -19.59
C ILE A 15 8.46 16.53 -20.13
N ALA A 16 7.28 17.12 -19.95
CA ALA A 16 6.98 18.45 -20.44
C ALA A 16 7.92 19.51 -19.83
N LEU A 17 8.14 19.45 -18.53
CA LEU A 17 8.99 20.38 -17.81
C LEU A 17 10.46 20.23 -18.22
N THR A 18 11.00 19.03 -18.25
CA THR A 18 12.40 18.78 -18.60
C THR A 18 12.69 19.08 -20.07
N TYR A 19 11.74 18.79 -20.96
CA TYR A 19 11.82 19.18 -22.36
C TYR A 19 11.87 20.72 -22.55
N ALA A 20 10.99 21.44 -21.84
CA ALA A 20 10.95 22.90 -21.86
C ALA A 20 12.27 23.54 -21.31
N LEU A 21 12.94 22.84 -20.39
CA LEU A 21 14.26 23.26 -19.86
C LEU A 21 15.44 22.85 -20.76
N GLY A 22 15.18 22.26 -21.94
CA GLY A 22 16.21 21.90 -22.92
C GLY A 22 16.96 20.60 -22.63
N VAL A 23 16.42 19.72 -21.79
CA VAL A 23 17.02 18.40 -21.59
C VAL A 23 16.83 17.55 -22.86
N PRO A 24 17.88 16.89 -23.38
CA PRO A 24 17.77 16.04 -24.57
C PRO A 24 16.74 14.92 -24.40
N VAL A 25 15.93 14.69 -25.44
CA VAL A 25 14.85 13.68 -25.42
C VAL A 25 15.36 12.29 -25.09
N GLU A 26 16.54 11.92 -25.61
CA GLU A 26 17.19 10.65 -25.36
C GLU A 26 17.52 10.45 -23.87
N THR A 27 17.92 11.54 -23.19
CA THR A 27 18.17 11.52 -21.74
C THR A 27 16.89 11.33 -20.97
N ILE A 28 15.82 12.08 -21.33
CA ILE A 28 14.49 11.95 -20.71
C ILE A 28 13.98 10.52 -20.86
N HIS A 29 14.02 9.97 -22.08
CA HIS A 29 13.57 8.60 -22.37
C HIS A 29 14.35 7.58 -21.54
N ARG A 30 15.67 7.65 -21.50
CA ARG A 30 16.52 6.73 -20.74
C ARG A 30 16.17 6.75 -19.25
N ILE A 31 16.12 7.93 -18.64
CA ILE A 31 15.83 8.08 -17.20
C ILE A 31 14.44 7.52 -16.85
N ILE A 32 13.42 7.83 -17.67
CA ILE A 32 12.05 7.33 -17.43
C ILE A 32 11.97 5.82 -17.61
N SER A 33 12.69 5.25 -18.57
CA SER A 33 12.72 3.79 -18.79
C SER A 33 13.40 3.03 -17.65
N GLU A 34 14.37 3.65 -17.00
CA GLU A 34 15.12 3.10 -15.87
C GLU A 34 14.44 3.39 -14.51
N PHE A 35 13.41 4.24 -14.50
CA PHE A 35 12.77 4.64 -13.26
C PHE A 35 11.82 3.56 -12.72
N HIS A 36 12.10 3.06 -11.54
CA HIS A 36 11.37 1.95 -10.89
C HIS A 36 10.40 2.42 -9.79
N GLY A 37 10.24 3.73 -9.64
CA GLY A 37 9.37 4.31 -8.62
C GLY A 37 10.14 4.96 -7.48
N VAL A 38 9.38 5.45 -6.51
CA VAL A 38 9.90 6.04 -5.28
C VAL A 38 9.72 5.02 -4.16
N GLU A 39 10.74 4.80 -3.38
CA GLU A 39 10.70 3.93 -2.20
C GLU A 39 9.53 4.29 -1.28
N HIS A 40 8.88 3.30 -0.69
CA HIS A 40 7.68 3.42 0.15
C HIS A 40 6.43 3.99 -0.54
N ARG A 41 6.42 4.12 -1.88
CA ARG A 41 5.26 4.59 -2.65
C ARG A 41 4.87 3.58 -3.72
N LEU A 42 3.86 2.76 -3.45
CA LEU A 42 3.44 1.63 -4.29
C LEU A 42 4.65 0.81 -4.77
N GLU A 43 5.65 0.68 -3.90
CA GLU A 43 6.89 -0.04 -4.14
C GLU A 43 6.61 -1.54 -4.15
N ARG A 44 6.88 -2.20 -5.29
CA ARG A 44 6.80 -3.66 -5.36
C ARG A 44 7.97 -4.28 -4.62
N VAL A 45 7.68 -5.01 -3.53
CA VAL A 45 8.70 -5.62 -2.68
C VAL A 45 9.09 -7.00 -3.21
N LYS A 46 8.15 -7.94 -3.26
CA LYS A 46 8.41 -9.33 -3.66
C LYS A 46 7.11 -9.98 -4.13
N THR A 47 7.24 -11.05 -4.93
CA THR A 47 6.14 -11.99 -5.19
C THR A 47 6.53 -13.34 -4.60
N ILE A 48 5.64 -13.93 -3.78
CA ILE A 48 5.82 -15.22 -3.11
C ILE A 48 4.58 -16.05 -3.41
N ASP A 49 4.73 -17.24 -3.98
CA ASP A 49 3.65 -18.16 -4.37
C ASP A 49 2.54 -17.47 -5.19
N GLY A 50 2.93 -16.53 -6.05
CA GLY A 50 2.00 -15.76 -6.87
C GLY A 50 1.29 -14.60 -6.18
N VAL A 51 1.53 -14.38 -4.88
CA VAL A 51 1.05 -13.21 -4.11
C VAL A 51 2.07 -12.10 -4.19
N THR A 52 1.67 -10.90 -4.59
CA THR A 52 2.58 -9.76 -4.71
C THR A 52 2.41 -8.79 -3.55
N PHE A 53 3.52 -8.43 -2.93
CA PHE A 53 3.56 -7.49 -1.80
C PHE A 53 3.97 -6.11 -2.28
N TYR A 54 3.18 -5.08 -1.88
CA TYR A 54 3.44 -3.68 -2.16
C TYR A 54 3.58 -2.86 -0.89
N ASN A 55 4.64 -2.05 -0.82
CA ASN A 55 4.91 -1.11 0.24
C ASN A 55 4.48 0.30 -0.19
N ASP A 56 3.43 0.81 0.44
CA ASP A 56 2.93 2.16 0.28
C ASP A 56 2.89 2.89 1.64
N SER A 57 3.94 2.67 2.46
CA SER A 57 4.02 3.24 3.81
C SER A 57 3.93 4.78 3.82
N LYS A 58 4.25 5.43 2.70
CA LYS A 58 4.12 6.88 2.51
C LYS A 58 2.66 7.35 2.42
N ALA A 59 1.68 6.46 2.24
CA ALA A 59 0.25 6.75 2.27
C ALA A 59 -0.23 7.03 3.71
N THR A 60 0.11 8.20 4.23
CA THR A 60 -0.20 8.62 5.61
C THR A 60 -1.54 9.32 5.76
N ASN A 61 -2.38 9.31 4.71
CA ASN A 61 -3.74 9.84 4.69
C ASN A 61 -4.66 8.98 3.81
N VAL A 62 -5.97 9.14 3.97
CA VAL A 62 -6.99 8.36 3.26
C VAL A 62 -6.94 8.54 1.74
N ASP A 63 -6.71 9.77 1.24
CA ASP A 63 -6.71 10.07 -0.20
C ASP A 63 -5.60 9.29 -0.94
N SER A 64 -4.45 9.10 -0.26
CA SER A 64 -3.35 8.32 -0.82
C SER A 64 -3.73 6.85 -0.95
N VAL A 65 -4.42 6.29 0.05
CA VAL A 65 -4.88 4.88 0.01
C VAL A 65 -5.95 4.67 -1.06
N VAL A 66 -6.86 5.63 -1.24
CA VAL A 66 -7.85 5.61 -2.33
C VAL A 66 -7.15 5.43 -3.67
N LYS A 67 -6.18 6.29 -3.98
CA LYS A 67 -5.39 6.22 -5.22
C LYS A 67 -4.60 4.92 -5.36
N ALA A 68 -4.10 4.40 -4.23
CA ALA A 68 -3.40 3.11 -4.23
C ALA A 68 -4.34 1.96 -4.58
N LEU A 69 -5.52 1.87 -3.96
CA LEU A 69 -6.51 0.84 -4.25
C LEU A 69 -7.02 0.90 -5.69
N GLU A 70 -7.30 2.09 -6.21
CA GLU A 70 -7.72 2.30 -7.61
C GLU A 70 -6.65 1.92 -8.65
N SER A 71 -5.38 1.80 -8.22
CA SER A 71 -4.27 1.43 -9.11
C SER A 71 -4.24 -0.06 -9.45
N PHE A 72 -4.98 -0.89 -8.71
CA PHE A 72 -4.96 -2.33 -8.86
C PHE A 72 -6.29 -2.85 -9.41
N LYS A 73 -6.21 -3.85 -10.30
CA LYS A 73 -7.36 -4.62 -10.81
C LYS A 73 -7.50 -5.95 -10.08
N GLN A 74 -6.46 -6.36 -9.42
CA GLN A 74 -6.40 -7.61 -8.64
C GLN A 74 -7.08 -7.41 -7.28
N SER A 75 -7.47 -8.52 -6.65
CA SER A 75 -7.94 -8.51 -5.27
C SER A 75 -6.84 -8.05 -4.32
N VAL A 76 -7.19 -7.15 -3.40
CA VAL A 76 -6.24 -6.55 -2.45
C VAL A 76 -6.58 -6.98 -1.03
N ILE A 77 -5.58 -7.45 -0.30
CA ILE A 77 -5.59 -7.53 1.16
C ILE A 77 -4.90 -6.27 1.68
N LEU A 78 -5.66 -5.39 2.33
CA LEU A 78 -5.17 -4.10 2.80
C LEU A 78 -4.67 -4.20 4.24
N LEU A 79 -3.42 -3.77 4.47
CA LEU A 79 -2.86 -3.53 5.80
C LEU A 79 -2.94 -2.03 6.08
N ALA A 80 -3.79 -1.63 7.05
CA ALA A 80 -4.04 -0.22 7.36
C ALA A 80 -4.05 0.05 8.87
N GLY A 81 -3.81 1.32 9.23
CA GLY A 81 -3.72 1.78 10.60
C GLY A 81 -2.39 2.40 10.96
N GLY A 82 -2.24 2.78 12.21
CA GLY A 82 -1.13 3.56 12.73
C GLY A 82 -1.63 4.64 13.67
N HIS A 83 -0.89 5.74 13.81
CA HIS A 83 -1.29 6.88 14.64
C HIS A 83 -2.50 7.60 14.04
N ASP A 84 -3.59 7.66 14.83
CA ASP A 84 -4.89 8.17 14.38
C ASP A 84 -4.92 9.70 14.29
N LYS A 85 -5.23 10.22 13.11
CA LYS A 85 -5.40 11.66 12.86
C LYS A 85 -6.85 12.13 12.96
N MET A 86 -7.77 11.23 13.36
CA MET A 86 -9.20 11.52 13.49
C MET A 86 -9.88 12.05 12.22
N THR A 87 -9.37 11.67 11.04
CA THR A 87 -10.00 11.99 9.75
C THR A 87 -11.34 11.26 9.60
N PRO A 88 -12.33 11.84 8.88
CA PRO A 88 -13.56 11.13 8.52
C PRO A 88 -13.27 9.82 7.76
N LEU A 89 -14.04 8.76 8.04
CA LEU A 89 -13.80 7.42 7.50
C LEU A 89 -14.95 6.87 6.65
N GLU A 90 -16.09 7.53 6.61
CA GLU A 90 -17.31 7.03 5.99
C GLU A 90 -17.09 6.69 4.51
N ASP A 91 -16.67 7.67 3.70
CA ASP A 91 -16.41 7.50 2.27
C ASP A 91 -15.22 6.56 2.03
N PHE A 92 -14.20 6.66 2.88
CA PHE A 92 -13.03 5.80 2.81
C PHE A 92 -13.37 4.33 3.02
N MET A 93 -14.18 4.00 4.02
CA MET A 93 -14.55 2.62 4.29
C MET A 93 -15.50 2.04 3.24
N GLN A 94 -16.31 2.88 2.58
CA GLN A 94 -17.10 2.42 1.44
C GLN A 94 -16.18 2.00 0.27
N LEU A 95 -15.15 2.79 -0.03
CA LEU A 95 -14.18 2.46 -1.07
C LEU A 95 -13.36 1.21 -0.71
N VAL A 96 -12.94 1.09 0.55
CA VAL A 96 -12.26 -0.11 1.05
C VAL A 96 -13.11 -1.35 0.82
N LYS A 97 -14.42 -1.29 1.12
CA LYS A 97 -15.37 -2.38 0.87
C LYS A 97 -15.40 -2.82 -0.59
N ASP A 98 -15.38 -1.86 -1.52
CA ASP A 98 -15.52 -2.12 -2.95
C ASP A 98 -14.24 -2.64 -3.60
N HIS A 99 -13.06 -2.37 -3.00
CA HIS A 99 -11.75 -2.65 -3.60
C HIS A 99 -10.91 -3.69 -2.86
N THR A 100 -11.36 -4.17 -1.69
CA THR A 100 -10.53 -5.11 -0.91
C THR A 100 -11.21 -6.45 -0.73
N LYS A 101 -10.41 -7.51 -0.75
CA LYS A 101 -10.82 -8.87 -0.40
C LYS A 101 -10.86 -9.07 1.11
N ALA A 102 -9.96 -8.42 1.83
CA ALA A 102 -9.85 -8.43 3.28
C ALA A 102 -9.11 -7.19 3.78
N VAL A 103 -9.34 -6.84 5.03
CA VAL A 103 -8.60 -5.76 5.71
C VAL A 103 -7.98 -6.26 7.01
N ILE A 104 -6.77 -5.80 7.30
CA ILE A 104 -6.06 -6.08 8.53
C ILE A 104 -5.71 -4.74 9.16
N PHE A 105 -6.33 -4.43 10.28
CA PHE A 105 -6.08 -3.18 11.00
C PHE A 105 -5.03 -3.36 12.09
N MET A 106 -4.19 -2.34 12.27
CA MET A 106 -3.07 -2.34 13.22
C MET A 106 -2.86 -0.97 13.86
N GLY A 107 -2.10 -0.94 14.96
CA GLY A 107 -1.75 0.30 15.66
C GLY A 107 -2.91 0.98 16.39
N GLU A 108 -2.69 2.24 16.75
CA GLU A 108 -3.61 3.04 17.56
C GLU A 108 -4.99 3.21 16.90
N ALA A 109 -5.04 3.39 15.58
CA ALA A 109 -6.29 3.61 14.84
C ALA A 109 -7.16 2.35 14.71
N ALA A 110 -6.68 1.17 15.07
CA ALA A 110 -7.32 -0.10 14.76
C ALA A 110 -8.77 -0.20 15.27
N ASP A 111 -9.06 0.28 16.50
CA ASP A 111 -10.41 0.22 17.08
C ASP A 111 -11.41 1.06 16.29
N ARG A 112 -11.02 2.29 15.95
CA ARG A 112 -11.89 3.21 15.21
C ARG A 112 -12.07 2.76 13.75
N PHE A 113 -11.01 2.28 13.11
CA PHE A 113 -11.06 1.76 11.75
C PHE A 113 -11.96 0.53 11.67
N GLU A 114 -11.85 -0.40 12.61
CA GLU A 114 -12.72 -1.58 12.66
C GLU A 114 -14.18 -1.21 12.89
N ALA A 115 -14.47 -0.25 13.79
CA ALA A 115 -15.83 0.21 14.02
C ALA A 115 -16.46 0.81 12.74
N ALA A 116 -15.73 1.73 12.08
CA ALA A 116 -16.18 2.33 10.83
C ALA A 116 -16.30 1.30 9.68
N ALA A 117 -15.39 0.34 9.59
CA ALA A 117 -15.44 -0.73 8.59
C ALA A 117 -16.66 -1.65 8.79
N LYS A 118 -17.00 -2.00 10.04
CA LYS A 118 -18.20 -2.77 10.36
C LYS A 118 -19.47 -2.02 9.98
N GLU A 119 -19.54 -0.73 10.28
CA GLU A 119 -20.67 0.13 9.91
C GLU A 119 -20.86 0.21 8.39
N ALA A 120 -19.78 0.33 7.64
CA ALA A 120 -19.80 0.30 6.17
C ALA A 120 -20.06 -1.09 5.57
N GLY A 121 -19.97 -2.16 6.38
CA GLY A 121 -20.16 -3.54 5.92
C GLY A 121 -18.94 -4.13 5.22
N VAL A 122 -17.73 -3.65 5.55
CA VAL A 122 -16.47 -4.26 5.10
C VAL A 122 -16.30 -5.62 5.77
N GLN A 123 -15.97 -6.64 5.01
CA GLN A 123 -15.71 -8.00 5.52
C GLN A 123 -14.80 -8.77 4.54
N PRO A 124 -13.92 -9.67 5.04
CA PRO A 124 -13.60 -9.92 6.45
C PRO A 124 -12.63 -8.89 7.02
N ILE A 125 -12.69 -8.67 8.33
CA ILE A 125 -11.84 -7.75 9.09
C ILE A 125 -10.97 -8.57 10.06
N TYR A 126 -9.69 -8.25 10.11
CA TYR A 126 -8.70 -8.87 11.00
C TYR A 126 -7.93 -7.79 11.77
N ARG A 127 -7.24 -8.22 12.81
CA ARG A 127 -6.36 -7.38 13.62
C ARG A 127 -4.96 -7.94 13.65
N ALA A 128 -3.97 -7.07 13.65
CA ALA A 128 -2.58 -7.44 13.84
C ALA A 128 -1.94 -6.68 15.00
N SER A 129 -1.12 -7.41 15.75
CA SER A 129 -0.40 -6.90 16.92
C SER A 129 1.02 -6.40 16.61
N SER A 130 1.50 -6.66 15.40
CA SER A 130 2.81 -6.23 14.87
C SER A 130 2.81 -6.23 13.35
N MET A 131 3.81 -5.62 12.72
CA MET A 131 3.99 -5.68 11.26
C MET A 131 4.18 -7.12 10.78
N LYS A 132 4.96 -7.91 11.50
CA LYS A 132 5.15 -9.34 11.20
C LYS A 132 3.82 -10.08 11.18
N ASP A 133 3.00 -9.89 12.20
CA ASP A 133 1.68 -10.52 12.31
C ASP A 133 0.76 -10.08 11.14
N ALA A 134 0.75 -8.78 10.78
CA ALA A 134 -0.01 -8.26 9.65
C ALA A 134 0.42 -8.90 8.31
N VAL A 135 1.72 -9.01 8.08
CA VAL A 135 2.28 -9.61 6.85
C VAL A 135 1.97 -11.09 6.77
N GLU A 136 2.13 -11.85 7.86
CA GLU A 136 1.82 -13.28 7.91
C GLU A 136 0.32 -13.55 7.71
N GLN A 137 -0.56 -12.76 8.32
CA GLN A 137 -2.01 -12.87 8.10
C GLN A 137 -2.37 -12.53 6.66
N GLY A 138 -1.83 -11.42 6.12
CA GLY A 138 -2.04 -11.01 4.74
C GLY A 138 -1.64 -12.10 3.74
N TYR A 139 -0.49 -12.73 3.95
CA TYR A 139 -0.04 -13.86 3.14
C TYR A 139 -0.97 -15.07 3.23
N LYS A 140 -1.47 -15.42 4.42
CA LYS A 140 -2.40 -16.55 4.62
C LYS A 140 -3.76 -16.33 3.96
N LEU A 141 -4.24 -15.09 3.92
CA LEU A 141 -5.54 -14.73 3.36
C LEU A 141 -5.54 -14.54 1.84
N ALA A 142 -4.37 -14.30 1.24
CA ALA A 142 -4.23 -14.07 -0.18
C ALA A 142 -4.22 -15.36 -0.98
N ASP A 143 -4.82 -15.39 -2.16
CA ASP A 143 -4.68 -16.45 -3.17
C ASP A 143 -3.65 -16.04 -4.23
N GLN A 144 -3.28 -17.00 -5.08
CA GLN A 144 -2.40 -16.69 -6.22
C GLN A 144 -3.02 -15.60 -7.12
N GLY A 145 -2.27 -14.55 -7.40
CA GLY A 145 -2.70 -13.40 -8.16
C GLY A 145 -3.15 -12.22 -7.29
N ASP A 146 -3.38 -12.41 -5.99
CA ASP A 146 -3.75 -11.34 -5.06
C ASP A 146 -2.56 -10.46 -4.69
N ILE A 147 -2.91 -9.31 -4.13
CA ILE A 147 -1.96 -8.30 -3.63
C ILE A 147 -2.11 -8.16 -2.12
N VAL A 148 -1.00 -8.15 -1.40
CA VAL A 148 -0.91 -7.67 -0.01
C VAL A 148 -0.31 -6.27 -0.04
N LEU A 149 -1.11 -5.28 0.35
CA LEU A 149 -0.77 -3.86 0.25
C LEU A 149 -0.66 -3.24 1.64
N LEU A 150 0.55 -2.80 2.01
CA LEU A 150 0.71 -1.85 3.12
C LEU A 150 0.38 -0.45 2.62
N SER A 151 -0.80 0.07 2.94
CA SER A 151 -1.21 1.46 2.65
C SER A 151 -2.01 1.98 3.86
N PRO A 152 -1.30 2.58 4.84
CA PRO A 152 -1.79 2.68 6.21
C PRO A 152 -2.91 3.67 6.47
N ALA A 153 -3.11 4.68 5.63
CA ALA A 153 -4.00 5.84 5.87
C ALA A 153 -3.64 6.70 7.11
N CYS A 154 -2.66 6.28 7.88
CA CYS A 154 -2.23 6.88 9.15
C CYS A 154 -0.74 7.20 9.13
N SER A 155 -0.32 8.16 9.96
CA SER A 155 1.11 8.31 10.26
C SER A 155 1.62 7.11 11.08
N SER A 156 2.95 7.01 11.21
CA SER A 156 3.61 5.83 11.81
C SER A 156 3.98 6.00 13.28
N PHE A 157 3.69 7.17 13.86
CA PHE A 157 4.26 7.62 15.14
C PHE A 157 3.76 6.87 16.39
N ASP A 158 2.90 5.87 16.22
CA ASP A 158 2.50 4.95 17.29
C ASP A 158 3.52 3.83 17.51
N TRP A 159 4.06 3.23 16.43
CA TRP A 159 5.02 2.13 16.49
C TRP A 159 6.41 2.48 15.96
N TYR A 160 6.56 3.54 15.17
CA TYR A 160 7.79 3.91 14.45
C TYR A 160 8.07 5.41 14.55
N SER A 161 9.31 5.81 14.35
CA SER A 161 9.72 7.21 14.36
C SER A 161 9.38 7.96 13.05
N CYS A 162 9.26 7.23 11.93
CA CYS A 162 8.92 7.77 10.62
C CYS A 162 8.26 6.71 9.73
N PHE A 163 7.69 7.12 8.59
CA PHE A 163 7.06 6.19 7.66
C PHE A 163 8.06 5.29 6.93
N GLU A 164 9.29 5.74 6.76
CA GLU A 164 10.38 4.97 6.18
C GLU A 164 10.68 3.73 7.03
N GLU A 165 10.84 3.91 8.34
CA GLU A 165 11.08 2.82 9.28
C GLU A 165 9.95 1.78 9.25
N ARG A 166 8.67 2.22 9.19
CA ARG A 166 7.53 1.34 9.01
C ARG A 166 7.60 0.57 7.69
N GLY A 167 7.98 1.24 6.61
CA GLY A 167 8.11 0.61 5.29
C GLY A 167 9.26 -0.38 5.23
N ASP A 168 10.38 -0.11 5.89
CA ASP A 168 11.51 -1.01 5.98
C ASP A 168 11.18 -2.25 6.81
N ASP A 169 10.48 -2.10 7.94
CA ASP A 169 10.01 -3.24 8.73
C ASP A 169 9.06 -4.13 7.92
N PHE A 170 8.12 -3.54 7.16
CA PHE A 170 7.27 -4.30 6.23
C PHE A 170 8.10 -5.10 5.22
N LYS A 171 9.07 -4.46 4.54
CA LYS A 171 9.95 -5.13 3.57
C LYS A 171 10.72 -6.29 4.22
N ASN A 172 11.27 -6.06 5.42
CA ASN A 172 11.99 -7.09 6.16
C ASN A 172 11.07 -8.28 6.51
N CYS A 173 9.85 -8.01 7.00
CA CYS A 173 8.87 -9.06 7.30
C CYS A 173 8.51 -9.87 6.04
N VAL A 174 8.31 -9.21 4.90
CA VAL A 174 8.04 -9.89 3.61
C VAL A 174 9.22 -10.76 3.19
N HIS A 175 10.46 -10.28 3.33
CA HIS A 175 11.65 -11.07 2.98
C HIS A 175 11.89 -12.26 3.89
N MET A 176 11.37 -12.22 5.13
CA MET A 176 11.43 -13.32 6.09
C MET A 176 10.36 -14.40 5.85
N LEU A 177 9.32 -14.13 5.03
CA LEU A 177 8.34 -15.15 4.70
C LEU A 177 9.02 -16.31 3.95
N GLN A 178 8.76 -17.53 4.42
CA GLN A 178 9.24 -18.73 3.73
C GLN A 178 8.34 -19.02 2.53
N GLU A 179 8.93 -19.40 1.40
CA GLU A 179 8.22 -19.91 0.24
C GLU A 179 7.66 -21.30 0.59
N GLY A 180 6.42 -21.56 0.21
CA GLY A 180 5.74 -22.82 0.45
C GLY A 180 4.66 -22.72 1.51
N ARG A 181 3.42 -22.52 1.05
CA ARG A 181 2.23 -22.77 1.87
C ARG A 181 2.06 -24.26 2.01
N HIS A 182 2.21 -24.76 3.22
CA HIS A 182 1.59 -26.04 3.55
C HIS A 182 0.07 -25.83 3.58
N HIS A 183 -0.60 -26.32 2.54
CA HIS A 183 -2.05 -26.50 2.50
C HIS A 183 -2.47 -27.56 3.50
#